data_30d49e49b29a6dd038d6d57678d4954c
#
_entry.id   30d49e49b29a6dd038d6d57678d4954c
#
_cell.length_a   1.000
_cell.length_b   1.000
_cell.length_c   1.000
_cell.angle_alpha   90.00
_cell.angle_beta   90.00
_cell.angle_gamma   90.00
#
_symmetry.space_group_name_H-M   'P 1'
#
loop_
_entity.id
_entity.type
_entity.pdbx_description
1 polymer ?
#
loop_
_entity_poly.entity_id
_entity_poly.type
_entity_poly.pdbx_seq_one_letter_code
_entity_poly.pdbx_strand_id
1 'polypeptide(L)'
;MITLSVIVFALVACTAPAAPVAENASDNAAAEVQVEAKVLRIQSVLPATADEVFMLNDFAADVTALTGGSLEFEILPAGSVVGVDETLDAVDKGLIDGGFAWTHYWSGKHPAAMLFGSPVAGAGVGIDNIAFLSWFQYGGGKELYDQLWVEMDMNVKGFMLQPVGPEALGWFSEPIESMDDFRQYRFRAPPGIPGQTYTDIGVAAVAMGGGDILPALESGTIDAAEWCCPKPDSVFGFQKVLKHYYLQGLHQVVVNADMYLNGDVWESLTPREQKAIEVAANASLSKAMSYRIIENGKALKDLVDNEGVILHDTPADYFPAYMNAARASLETNAEENEFFAEVWQSQKDFAEIAVPFWAGAQTSNAQLGKAFADSLE
;
A
#
# COMPACT_ATOMS: atom_id res chain seq x y z
N MET A 1 -13.77 59.50 -44.84
CA MET A 1 -13.19 60.62 -44.09
C MET A 1 -13.84 60.66 -42.73
N ILE A 2 -13.18 60.09 -41.72
CA ILE A 2 -13.65 60.13 -40.32
C ILE A 2 -12.41 60.60 -39.54
N THR A 3 -12.52 61.81 -39.00
CA THR A 3 -11.51 62.54 -38.27
C THR A 3 -11.37 62.01 -36.84
N LEU A 4 -10.18 61.62 -36.47
CA LEU A 4 -9.81 61.15 -35.14
C LEU A 4 -9.39 62.36 -34.29
N SER A 5 -10.17 62.73 -33.27
CA SER A 5 -9.82 63.78 -32.33
C SER A 5 -9.02 63.19 -31.15
N VAL A 6 -7.77 63.64 -31.01
CA VAL A 6 -6.93 63.30 -29.87
C VAL A 6 -7.16 64.35 -28.77
N ILE A 7 -7.59 63.93 -27.60
CA ILE A 7 -7.75 64.74 -26.40
C ILE A 7 -6.48 64.53 -25.55
N VAL A 8 -5.67 65.60 -25.40
CA VAL A 8 -4.50 65.61 -24.51
C VAL A 8 -4.94 66.14 -23.15
N PHE A 9 -4.82 65.29 -22.12
CA PHE A 9 -4.99 65.70 -20.72
C PHE A 9 -3.62 66.17 -20.16
N ALA A 10 -3.50 67.44 -19.80
CA ALA A 10 -2.36 67.95 -19.07
C ALA A 10 -2.55 67.69 -17.56
N LEU A 11 -1.67 66.85 -16.95
CA LEU A 11 -1.57 66.68 -15.51
C LEU A 11 -0.73 67.81 -14.89
N VAL A 12 -1.36 68.62 -14.10
CA VAL A 12 -0.68 69.61 -13.24
C VAL A 12 -0.24 68.92 -11.97
N ALA A 13 1.07 68.80 -11.76
CA ALA A 13 1.66 68.26 -10.54
C ALA A 13 1.74 69.36 -9.47
N CYS A 14 0.97 69.27 -8.41
CA CYS A 14 1.17 70.02 -7.18
C CYS A 14 2.19 69.33 -6.30
N THR A 15 3.38 69.97 -6.14
CA THR A 15 4.38 69.51 -5.15
C THR A 15 4.04 70.08 -3.79
N ALA A 16 3.69 69.22 -2.81
CA ALA A 16 3.65 69.56 -1.39
C ALA A 16 5.01 69.24 -0.74
N PRO A 17 5.48 69.98 0.27
CA PRO A 17 6.76 69.69 0.92
C PRO A 17 6.66 68.44 1.80
N ALA A 18 7.67 67.59 1.69
CA ALA A 18 7.81 66.37 2.48
C ALA A 18 8.11 66.70 3.94
N ALA A 19 7.27 66.16 4.86
CA ALA A 19 7.58 66.10 6.28
C ALA A 19 8.64 64.99 6.54
N PRO A 20 9.53 65.11 7.53
CA PRO A 20 10.52 64.09 7.82
C PRO A 20 9.85 62.82 8.32
N VAL A 21 10.06 61.72 7.60
CA VAL A 21 9.67 60.36 8.03
C VAL A 21 10.63 59.95 9.13
N ALA A 22 10.10 59.77 10.33
CA ALA A 22 10.82 59.09 11.40
C ALA A 22 10.99 57.62 11.00
N GLU A 23 12.23 57.20 10.76
CA GLU A 23 12.60 55.77 10.71
C GLU A 23 12.37 55.11 12.06
N ASN A 24 11.20 54.55 12.26
CA ASN A 24 11.02 53.45 13.23
C ASN A 24 10.96 52.16 12.41
N ALA A 25 12.10 51.69 11.97
CA ALA A 25 12.28 50.31 11.63
C ALA A 25 12.22 49.47 12.94
N SER A 26 11.03 49.11 13.36
CA SER A 26 10.89 47.97 14.25
C SER A 26 11.14 46.71 13.41
N ASP A 27 12.38 46.24 13.43
CA ASP A 27 12.74 44.89 13.11
C ASP A 27 11.99 43.96 14.06
N ASN A 28 10.73 43.72 13.76
CA ASN A 28 10.02 42.52 14.25
C ASN A 28 10.39 41.36 13.32
N ALA A 29 11.69 41.00 13.29
CA ALA A 29 12.05 39.63 13.03
C ALA A 29 11.41 38.82 14.15
N ALA A 30 10.27 38.21 13.88
CA ALA A 30 9.75 37.16 14.74
C ALA A 30 10.91 36.16 14.88
N ALA A 31 11.50 36.09 16.07
CA ALA A 31 12.47 35.08 16.37
C ALA A 31 11.75 33.76 16.05
N GLU A 32 12.21 33.04 15.03
CA GLU A 32 11.84 31.66 14.83
C GLU A 32 12.21 30.94 16.13
N VAL A 33 11.19 30.63 16.92
CA VAL A 33 11.35 29.75 18.07
C VAL A 33 11.81 28.44 17.45
N GLN A 34 13.10 28.12 17.55
CA GLN A 34 13.60 26.80 17.25
C GLN A 34 12.92 25.84 18.20
N VAL A 35 11.87 25.19 17.71
CA VAL A 35 11.24 24.09 18.40
C VAL A 35 12.21 22.92 18.27
N GLU A 36 12.73 22.45 19.41
CA GLU A 36 13.53 21.21 19.40
C GLU A 36 12.64 20.08 18.87
N ALA A 37 13.06 19.48 17.76
CA ALA A 37 12.30 18.43 17.10
C ALA A 37 12.24 17.18 17.99
N LYS A 38 11.04 16.63 18.15
CA LYS A 38 10.87 15.28 18.70
C LYS A 38 11.14 14.29 17.57
N VAL A 39 12.18 13.47 17.70
CA VAL A 39 12.53 12.45 16.70
C VAL A 39 12.01 11.10 17.16
N LEU A 40 11.17 10.45 16.34
CA LEU A 40 10.66 9.10 16.57
C LEU A 40 11.37 8.11 15.65
N ARG A 41 11.85 7.00 16.21
CA ARG A 41 12.52 5.93 15.46
C ARG A 41 11.51 4.90 14.98
N ILE A 42 11.41 4.76 13.65
CA ILE A 42 10.48 3.84 12.98
C ILE A 42 11.29 2.77 12.26
N GLN A 43 11.27 1.52 12.73
CA GLN A 43 11.93 0.44 12.03
C GLN A 43 11.02 -0.18 10.97
N SER A 44 11.52 -0.20 9.73
CA SER A 44 10.89 -0.95 8.63
C SER A 44 11.26 -2.44 8.69
N VAL A 45 10.35 -3.30 8.24
CA VAL A 45 10.64 -4.72 7.98
C VAL A 45 11.33 -4.94 6.63
N LEU A 46 11.60 -3.86 5.88
CA LEU A 46 12.21 -3.87 4.57
C LEU A 46 13.58 -3.20 4.55
N PRO A 47 14.45 -3.55 3.58
CA PRO A 47 15.72 -2.87 3.38
C PRO A 47 15.49 -1.43 2.91
N ALA A 48 16.46 -0.54 3.17
CA ALA A 48 16.38 0.88 2.82
C ALA A 48 16.18 1.16 1.30
N THR A 49 16.46 0.18 0.46
CA THR A 49 16.31 0.28 -1.01
C THR A 49 14.94 -0.08 -1.53
N ALA A 50 14.02 -0.53 -0.67
CA ALA A 50 12.66 -0.89 -1.08
C ALA A 50 11.84 0.35 -1.44
N ASP A 51 10.98 0.23 -2.45
CA ASP A 51 10.08 1.31 -2.88
C ASP A 51 9.13 1.74 -1.75
N GLU A 52 8.72 0.82 -0.91
CA GLU A 52 7.90 1.08 0.28
C GLU A 52 8.62 2.00 1.29
N VAL A 53 9.93 1.81 1.46
CA VAL A 53 10.74 2.67 2.34
C VAL A 53 10.93 4.05 1.73
N PHE A 54 11.06 4.15 0.40
CA PHE A 54 11.04 5.44 -0.28
C PHE A 54 9.73 6.21 0.00
N MET A 55 8.57 5.55 -0.15
CA MET A 55 7.27 6.17 0.12
C MET A 55 7.05 6.47 1.61
N LEU A 56 7.63 5.66 2.52
CA LEU A 56 7.61 5.93 3.96
C LEU A 56 8.42 7.20 4.30
N ASN A 57 9.56 7.43 3.65
CA ASN A 57 10.31 8.67 3.82
C ASN A 57 9.54 9.90 3.29
N ASP A 58 8.78 9.76 2.20
CA ASP A 58 7.91 10.84 1.70
C ASP A 58 6.78 11.16 2.71
N PHE A 59 6.17 10.15 3.31
CA PHE A 59 5.23 10.33 4.41
C PHE A 59 5.89 11.05 5.62
N ALA A 60 7.09 10.64 6.02
CA ALA A 60 7.84 11.27 7.11
C ALA A 60 8.11 12.75 6.84
N ALA A 61 8.49 13.09 5.61
CA ALA A 61 8.69 14.48 5.18
C ALA A 61 7.40 15.31 5.23
N ASP A 62 6.25 14.73 4.85
CA ASP A 62 4.95 15.40 4.98
C ASP A 62 4.62 15.70 6.44
N VAL A 63 4.84 14.75 7.37
CA VAL A 63 4.62 14.97 8.81
C VAL A 63 5.51 16.10 9.33
N THR A 64 6.80 16.09 8.99
CA THR A 64 7.74 17.14 9.37
C THR A 64 7.28 18.51 8.88
N ALA A 65 6.84 18.60 7.62
CA ALA A 65 6.34 19.84 7.03
C ALA A 65 5.06 20.33 7.71
N LEU A 66 4.08 19.44 7.97
CA LEU A 66 2.80 19.76 8.60
C LEU A 66 2.95 20.19 10.06
N THR A 67 3.94 19.65 10.78
CA THR A 67 4.25 20.02 12.16
C THR A 67 5.14 21.24 12.27
N GLY A 68 5.72 21.74 11.16
CA GLY A 68 6.69 22.84 11.15
C GLY A 68 8.01 22.45 11.80
N GLY A 69 8.41 21.17 11.67
CA GLY A 69 9.66 20.64 12.20
C GLY A 69 9.63 20.23 13.67
N SER A 70 8.47 20.29 14.36
CA SER A 70 8.38 19.84 15.77
C SER A 70 8.40 18.31 15.93
N LEU A 71 8.07 17.56 14.86
CA LEU A 71 8.07 16.11 14.83
C LEU A 71 8.80 15.61 13.58
N GLU A 72 9.75 14.71 13.79
CA GLU A 72 10.53 14.06 12.74
C GLU A 72 10.51 12.54 12.93
N PHE A 73 10.62 11.78 11.82
CA PHE A 73 10.74 10.33 11.85
C PHE A 73 12.12 9.91 11.33
N GLU A 74 12.86 9.17 12.13
CA GLU A 74 14.08 8.46 11.72
C GLU A 74 13.69 7.06 11.23
N ILE A 75 13.79 6.83 9.92
CA ILE A 75 13.44 5.55 9.31
C ILE A 75 14.65 4.62 9.36
N LEU A 76 14.50 3.52 10.09
CA LEU A 76 15.50 2.50 10.25
C LEU A 76 15.19 1.31 9.34
N PRO A 77 16.16 0.77 8.58
CA PRO A 77 15.93 -0.41 7.76
C PRO A 77 15.77 -1.68 8.61
N ALA A 78 15.30 -2.74 7.97
CA ALA A 78 15.10 -4.06 8.59
C ALA A 78 16.32 -4.53 9.38
N GLY A 79 16.08 -5.05 10.58
CA GLY A 79 17.12 -5.62 11.42
C GLY A 79 18.02 -4.61 12.13
N SER A 80 17.70 -3.30 12.10
CA SER A 80 18.50 -2.27 12.75
C SER A 80 18.49 -2.35 14.28
N VAL A 81 17.36 -2.73 14.87
CA VAL A 81 17.17 -2.84 16.32
C VAL A 81 16.73 -4.25 16.70
N VAL A 82 15.71 -4.79 16.02
CA VAL A 82 15.15 -6.13 16.25
C VAL A 82 14.96 -6.87 14.93
N GLY A 83 14.77 -8.18 14.98
CA GLY A 83 14.38 -8.99 13.83
C GLY A 83 13.02 -8.54 13.23
N VAL A 84 12.77 -8.90 11.97
CA VAL A 84 11.55 -8.52 11.25
C VAL A 84 10.31 -8.97 12.02
N ASP A 85 10.27 -10.23 12.45
CA ASP A 85 9.12 -10.84 13.15
C ASP A 85 8.91 -10.28 14.56
N GLU A 86 9.92 -9.60 15.14
CA GLU A 86 9.88 -9.02 16.47
C GLU A 86 9.47 -7.53 16.46
N THR A 87 9.31 -6.93 15.27
CA THR A 87 9.09 -5.48 15.10
C THR A 87 7.86 -5.01 15.86
N LEU A 88 6.71 -5.70 15.74
CA LEU A 88 5.48 -5.29 16.43
C LEU A 88 5.62 -5.41 17.96
N ASP A 89 6.24 -6.49 18.46
CA ASP A 89 6.49 -6.66 19.90
C ASP A 89 7.45 -5.59 20.45
N ALA A 90 8.41 -5.15 19.64
CA ALA A 90 9.32 -4.06 20.02
C ALA A 90 8.61 -2.70 20.10
N VAL A 91 7.65 -2.44 19.21
CA VAL A 91 6.79 -1.26 19.26
C VAL A 91 5.91 -1.31 20.50
N ASP A 92 5.20 -2.41 20.74
CA ASP A 92 4.35 -2.62 21.91
C ASP A 92 5.09 -2.33 23.22
N LYS A 93 6.30 -2.86 23.36
CA LYS A 93 7.14 -2.70 24.57
C LYS A 93 7.90 -1.38 24.65
N GLY A 94 7.75 -0.49 23.67
CA GLY A 94 8.44 0.81 23.62
C GLY A 94 9.97 0.70 23.43
N LEU A 95 10.48 -0.40 22.86
CA LEU A 95 11.90 -0.53 22.52
C LEU A 95 12.26 0.32 21.29
N ILE A 96 11.29 0.51 20.40
CA ILE A 96 11.30 1.45 19.28
C ILE A 96 9.99 2.24 19.33
N ASP A 97 10.01 3.49 18.83
CA ASP A 97 8.84 4.36 18.88
C ASP A 97 7.75 3.92 17.92
N GLY A 98 8.14 3.27 16.81
CA GLY A 98 7.23 2.72 15.84
C GLY A 98 7.85 1.70 14.91
N GLY A 99 7.00 1.07 14.12
CA GLY A 99 7.36 0.09 13.09
C GLY A 99 6.62 0.35 11.79
N PHE A 100 7.15 -0.19 10.70
CA PHE A 100 6.50 -0.19 9.39
C PHE A 100 6.52 -1.59 8.81
N ALA A 101 5.35 -2.16 8.58
CA ALA A 101 5.17 -3.53 8.07
C ALA A 101 3.78 -3.70 7.45
N TRP A 102 3.47 -4.92 7.05
CA TRP A 102 2.11 -5.33 6.63
C TRP A 102 1.35 -5.95 7.79
N THR A 103 0.14 -5.49 8.09
CA THR A 103 -0.67 -5.99 9.21
C THR A 103 -0.89 -7.51 9.15
N HIS A 104 -1.00 -8.11 7.96
CA HIS A 104 -1.16 -9.55 7.83
C HIS A 104 0.05 -10.38 8.31
N TYR A 105 1.23 -9.79 8.49
CA TYR A 105 2.38 -10.48 9.11
C TYR A 105 2.09 -10.90 10.56
N TRP A 106 1.14 -10.24 11.19
CA TRP A 106 0.74 -10.50 12.57
C TRP A 106 -0.41 -11.50 12.69
N SER A 107 -0.76 -12.21 11.60
CA SER A 107 -1.83 -13.23 11.60
C SER A 107 -1.59 -14.37 12.58
N GLY A 108 -0.33 -14.66 12.92
CA GLY A 108 0.02 -15.60 13.99
C GLY A 108 -0.32 -15.12 15.40
N LYS A 109 -0.53 -13.80 15.59
CA LYS A 109 -1.01 -13.22 16.86
C LYS A 109 -2.54 -13.17 16.88
N HIS A 110 -3.15 -12.74 15.76
CA HIS A 110 -4.60 -12.71 15.62
C HIS A 110 -5.02 -12.91 14.15
N PRO A 111 -5.88 -13.87 13.82
CA PRO A 111 -6.23 -14.18 12.43
C PRO A 111 -6.88 -13.01 11.69
N ALA A 112 -7.63 -12.12 12.38
CA ALA A 112 -8.26 -10.95 11.77
C ALA A 112 -7.25 -9.94 11.19
N ALA A 113 -5.96 -10.00 11.54
CA ALA A 113 -4.92 -9.20 10.92
C ALA A 113 -4.85 -9.40 9.40
N MET A 114 -5.22 -10.59 8.91
CA MET A 114 -5.33 -10.88 7.48
C MET A 114 -6.38 -10.02 6.78
N LEU A 115 -7.51 -9.74 7.44
CA LEU A 115 -8.61 -8.97 6.86
C LEU A 115 -8.30 -7.49 6.68
N PHE A 116 -7.28 -6.97 7.39
CA PHE A 116 -6.81 -5.58 7.26
C PHE A 116 -5.59 -5.46 6.35
N GLY A 117 -4.64 -6.37 6.46
CA GLY A 117 -3.39 -6.29 5.71
C GLY A 117 -3.45 -6.92 4.33
N SER A 118 -4.20 -8.02 4.16
CA SER A 118 -4.33 -8.76 2.89
C SER A 118 -5.58 -9.63 2.88
N PRO A 119 -6.79 -9.04 2.74
CA PRO A 119 -8.03 -9.80 2.65
C PRO A 119 -8.07 -10.62 1.36
N VAL A 120 -7.90 -11.95 1.51
CA VAL A 120 -7.80 -12.89 0.37
C VAL A 120 -9.00 -12.76 -0.58
N ALA A 121 -8.73 -12.73 -1.88
CA ALA A 121 -9.75 -12.57 -2.92
C ALA A 121 -10.72 -11.38 -2.66
N GLY A 122 -10.20 -10.28 -2.12
CA GLY A 122 -11.02 -9.13 -1.73
C GLY A 122 -12.07 -9.49 -0.70
N ALA A 123 -11.66 -10.15 0.39
CA ALA A 123 -12.50 -10.70 1.46
C ALA A 123 -13.55 -11.73 0.95
N GLY A 124 -13.29 -12.37 -0.21
CA GLY A 124 -14.24 -13.27 -0.86
C GLY A 124 -15.49 -12.59 -1.43
N VAL A 125 -15.58 -11.27 -1.43
CA VAL A 125 -16.76 -10.48 -1.82
C VAL A 125 -16.48 -9.41 -2.88
N GLY A 126 -15.29 -9.44 -3.48
CA GLY A 126 -14.95 -8.57 -4.62
C GLY A 126 -14.53 -7.15 -4.24
N ILE A 127 -14.06 -6.95 -3.03
CA ILE A 127 -13.47 -5.67 -2.59
C ILE A 127 -12.07 -5.54 -3.22
N ASP A 128 -11.88 -4.51 -4.06
CA ASP A 128 -10.56 -4.09 -4.55
C ASP A 128 -9.92 -3.04 -3.62
N ASN A 129 -8.73 -2.55 -3.97
CA ASN A 129 -8.03 -1.54 -3.16
C ASN A 129 -8.87 -0.29 -2.87
N ILE A 130 -9.61 0.23 -3.84
CA ILE A 130 -10.40 1.45 -3.66
C ILE A 130 -11.62 1.18 -2.81
N ALA A 131 -12.32 0.07 -3.06
CA ALA A 131 -13.45 -0.35 -2.24
C ALA A 131 -13.00 -0.65 -0.81
N PHE A 132 -11.81 -1.24 -0.62
CA PHE A 132 -11.23 -1.47 0.70
C PHE A 132 -10.97 -0.16 1.46
N LEU A 133 -10.35 0.83 0.81
CA LEU A 133 -10.15 2.16 1.41
C LEU A 133 -11.48 2.84 1.75
N SER A 134 -12.50 2.65 0.91
CA SER A 134 -13.84 3.17 1.18
C SER A 134 -14.47 2.49 2.41
N TRP A 135 -14.38 1.17 2.52
CA TRP A 135 -14.80 0.43 3.72
C TRP A 135 -14.03 0.91 4.96
N PHE A 136 -12.71 1.01 4.85
CA PHE A 136 -11.85 1.41 5.95
C PHE A 136 -12.19 2.80 6.49
N GLN A 137 -12.43 3.77 5.60
CA GLN A 137 -12.67 5.16 6.01
C GLN A 137 -14.13 5.49 6.32
N TYR A 138 -15.09 4.81 5.70
CA TYR A 138 -16.52 5.16 5.75
C TYR A 138 -17.45 3.97 6.06
N GLY A 139 -16.91 2.76 6.09
CA GLY A 139 -17.67 1.53 6.34
C GLY A 139 -17.43 0.89 7.71
N GLY A 140 -16.79 1.61 8.66
CA GLY A 140 -16.50 1.10 10.00
C GLY A 140 -15.16 0.35 10.12
N GLY A 141 -14.40 0.25 9.03
CA GLY A 141 -13.14 -0.51 9.02
C GLY A 141 -12.07 0.08 9.94
N LYS A 142 -12.04 1.43 10.09
CA LYS A 142 -11.04 2.08 10.95
C LYS A 142 -11.26 1.77 12.43
N GLU A 143 -12.50 1.78 12.88
CA GLU A 143 -12.87 1.44 14.24
C GLU A 143 -12.52 -0.02 14.57
N LEU A 144 -12.80 -0.95 13.66
CA LEU A 144 -12.41 -2.34 13.79
C LEU A 144 -10.89 -2.54 13.74
N TYR A 145 -10.18 -1.72 12.96
CA TYR A 145 -8.71 -1.74 12.93
C TYR A 145 -8.11 -1.24 14.25
N ASP A 146 -8.68 -0.21 14.86
CA ASP A 146 -8.26 0.24 16.19
C ASP A 146 -8.57 -0.85 17.24
N GLN A 147 -9.68 -1.58 17.12
CA GLN A 147 -10.04 -2.70 17.99
C GLN A 147 -9.10 -3.90 17.83
N LEU A 148 -8.55 -4.15 16.64
CA LEU A 148 -7.60 -5.27 16.40
C LEU A 148 -6.43 -5.25 17.40
N TRP A 149 -5.90 -4.07 17.70
CA TRP A 149 -4.77 -3.93 18.63
C TRP A 149 -5.18 -4.26 20.07
N VAL A 150 -6.42 -3.97 20.44
CA VAL A 150 -7.01 -4.35 21.73
C VAL A 150 -7.19 -5.86 21.81
N GLU A 151 -7.69 -6.51 20.75
CA GLU A 151 -7.85 -7.97 20.67
C GLU A 151 -6.50 -8.72 20.73
N MET A 152 -5.43 -8.07 20.26
CA MET A 152 -4.05 -8.59 20.37
C MET A 152 -3.40 -8.32 21.73
N ASP A 153 -4.05 -7.57 22.64
CA ASP A 153 -3.46 -7.06 23.92
C ASP A 153 -2.17 -6.27 23.68
N MET A 154 -2.17 -5.36 22.67
CA MET A 154 -1.02 -4.58 22.27
C MET A 154 -1.24 -3.07 22.41
N ASN A 155 -0.25 -2.40 23.01
CA ASN A 155 -0.23 -0.94 23.17
C ASN A 155 0.28 -0.25 21.88
N VAL A 156 -0.53 -0.31 20.83
CA VAL A 156 -0.17 0.14 19.47
C VAL A 156 -1.27 1.01 18.88
N LYS A 157 -0.86 2.05 18.13
CA LYS A 157 -1.72 2.83 17.24
C LYS A 157 -1.27 2.62 15.80
N GLY A 158 -2.12 2.00 14.98
CA GLY A 158 -1.86 1.73 13.57
C GLY A 158 -2.34 2.81 12.61
N PHE A 159 -1.62 2.97 11.51
CA PHE A 159 -1.93 3.89 10.40
C PHE A 159 -1.70 3.19 9.07
N MET A 160 -2.75 3.03 8.28
CA MET A 160 -2.63 2.54 6.92
C MET A 160 -1.97 3.59 6.04
N LEU A 161 -0.90 3.24 5.34
CA LEU A 161 -0.13 4.19 4.54
C LEU A 161 -0.10 3.84 3.05
N GLN A 162 0.08 2.56 2.71
CA GLN A 162 0.47 2.20 1.34
C GLN A 162 -0.32 1.00 0.83
N PRO A 163 -1.42 1.25 0.07
CA PRO A 163 -2.06 0.20 -0.71
C PRO A 163 -1.11 -0.33 -1.79
N VAL A 164 -0.95 -1.64 -1.91
CA VAL A 164 -0.02 -2.31 -2.81
C VAL A 164 -0.73 -2.96 -4.01
N GLY A 165 -1.72 -3.78 -3.79
CA GLY A 165 -2.35 -4.62 -4.81
C GLY A 165 -3.00 -3.88 -6.00
N PRO A 166 -3.52 -4.57 -7.00
CA PRO A 166 -3.52 -6.03 -7.08
C PRO A 166 -2.14 -6.59 -7.42
N GLU A 167 -1.82 -7.74 -6.82
CA GLU A 167 -0.62 -8.46 -7.15
C GLU A 167 -0.84 -9.39 -8.36
N ALA A 168 0.22 -9.63 -9.10
CA ALA A 168 0.22 -10.52 -10.25
C ALA A 168 -0.01 -11.97 -9.81
N LEU A 169 -0.70 -12.79 -10.65
CA LEU A 169 -0.75 -14.24 -10.40
C LEU A 169 0.66 -14.82 -10.31
N GLY A 170 1.58 -14.32 -11.14
CA GLY A 170 2.99 -14.63 -11.03
C GLY A 170 3.66 -15.08 -12.33
N TRP A 171 4.80 -15.72 -12.17
CA TRP A 171 5.75 -16.12 -13.18
C TRP A 171 5.81 -17.62 -13.33
N PHE A 172 5.88 -18.11 -14.59
CA PHE A 172 5.87 -19.52 -14.92
C PHE A 172 7.00 -19.84 -15.91
N SER A 173 7.51 -21.09 -15.85
CA SER A 173 8.52 -21.57 -16.78
C SER A 173 7.97 -21.83 -18.19
N GLU A 174 6.72 -22.27 -18.28
CA GLU A 174 5.97 -22.47 -19.52
C GLU A 174 4.57 -21.85 -19.34
N PRO A 175 3.84 -21.56 -20.43
CA PRO A 175 2.50 -20.99 -20.33
C PRO A 175 1.51 -21.97 -19.70
N ILE A 176 0.53 -21.40 -18.98
CA ILE A 176 -0.64 -22.12 -18.42
C ILE A 176 -1.91 -21.67 -19.16
N GLU A 177 -2.74 -22.59 -19.59
CA GLU A 177 -4.00 -22.31 -20.28
C GLU A 177 -5.23 -22.71 -19.43
N SER A 178 -5.01 -23.44 -18.33
CA SER A 178 -6.05 -23.95 -17.42
C SER A 178 -5.53 -24.12 -15.99
N MET A 179 -6.47 -24.32 -15.06
CA MET A 179 -6.13 -24.75 -13.70
C MET A 179 -5.44 -26.12 -13.64
N ASP A 180 -5.71 -27.01 -14.61
CA ASP A 180 -5.03 -28.30 -14.67
C ASP A 180 -3.54 -28.13 -15.03
N ASP A 181 -3.19 -27.18 -15.87
CA ASP A 181 -1.79 -26.83 -16.14
C ASP A 181 -1.16 -26.21 -14.88
N PHE A 182 -1.83 -25.26 -14.24
CA PHE A 182 -1.29 -24.62 -13.05
C PHE A 182 -1.01 -25.65 -11.91
N ARG A 183 -1.83 -26.66 -11.75
CA ARG A 183 -1.61 -27.72 -10.76
C ARG A 183 -0.37 -28.59 -10.99
N GLN A 184 0.25 -28.51 -12.15
CA GLN A 184 1.50 -29.24 -12.43
C GLN A 184 2.73 -28.54 -11.84
N TYR A 185 2.61 -27.26 -11.42
CA TYR A 185 3.72 -26.45 -10.94
C TYR A 185 3.93 -26.57 -9.43
N ARG A 186 5.20 -26.56 -9.04
CA ARG A 186 5.62 -26.26 -7.68
C ARG A 186 5.71 -24.74 -7.58
N PHE A 187 4.72 -24.15 -6.95
CA PHE A 187 4.47 -22.72 -6.98
C PHE A 187 4.85 -22.06 -5.65
N ARG A 188 5.71 -21.05 -5.66
CA ARG A 188 5.89 -20.21 -4.50
C ARG A 188 4.65 -19.33 -4.32
N ALA A 189 4.04 -19.42 -3.14
CA ALA A 189 2.89 -18.64 -2.74
C ALA A 189 3.18 -17.84 -1.45
N PRO A 190 2.41 -16.76 -1.15
CA PRO A 190 2.57 -16.05 0.11
C PRO A 190 2.13 -16.93 1.29
N PRO A 191 2.64 -16.68 2.50
CA PRO A 191 2.18 -17.39 3.70
C PRO A 191 0.74 -17.02 4.07
N GLY A 192 0.12 -17.83 4.97
CA GLY A 192 -1.22 -17.60 5.49
C GLY A 192 -2.34 -18.06 4.55
N ILE A 193 -3.52 -17.47 4.71
CA ILE A 193 -4.74 -17.84 3.97
C ILE A 193 -4.53 -17.80 2.43
N PRO A 194 -3.89 -16.79 1.84
CA PRO A 194 -3.69 -16.78 0.39
C PRO A 194 -2.91 -17.96 -0.15
N GLY A 195 -1.84 -18.38 0.54
CA GLY A 195 -1.05 -19.56 0.15
C GLY A 195 -1.79 -20.87 0.40
N GLN A 196 -2.51 -20.99 1.52
CA GLN A 196 -3.35 -22.14 1.81
C GLN A 196 -4.43 -22.31 0.73
N THR A 197 -5.05 -21.22 0.27
CA THR A 197 -6.05 -21.26 -0.79
C THR A 197 -5.52 -21.88 -2.10
N TYR A 198 -4.25 -21.64 -2.46
CA TYR A 198 -3.63 -22.34 -3.60
C TYR A 198 -3.52 -23.85 -3.36
N THR A 199 -3.15 -24.26 -2.15
CA THR A 199 -3.11 -25.68 -1.78
C THR A 199 -4.50 -26.33 -1.86
N ASP A 200 -5.53 -25.63 -1.40
CA ASP A 200 -6.91 -26.11 -1.39
C ASP A 200 -7.48 -26.31 -2.81
N ILE A 201 -7.01 -25.55 -3.79
CA ILE A 201 -7.36 -25.75 -5.21
C ILE A 201 -6.43 -26.74 -5.94
N GLY A 202 -5.54 -27.40 -5.20
CA GLY A 202 -4.70 -28.49 -5.70
C GLY A 202 -3.37 -28.08 -6.29
N VAL A 203 -2.93 -26.81 -6.13
CA VAL A 203 -1.60 -26.37 -6.53
C VAL A 203 -0.57 -26.79 -5.48
N ALA A 204 0.59 -27.29 -5.91
CA ALA A 204 1.70 -27.62 -5.01
C ALA A 204 2.40 -26.31 -4.52
N ALA A 205 1.70 -25.58 -3.62
CA ALA A 205 2.13 -24.29 -3.12
C ALA A 205 3.13 -24.43 -1.95
N VAL A 206 4.18 -23.60 -1.98
CA VAL A 206 5.22 -23.56 -0.94
C VAL A 206 5.44 -22.11 -0.52
N ALA A 207 5.30 -21.81 0.77
CA ALA A 207 5.62 -20.49 1.32
C ALA A 207 7.13 -20.39 1.57
N MET A 208 7.73 -19.26 1.11
CA MET A 208 9.14 -18.93 1.39
C MET A 208 9.38 -17.42 1.33
N GLY A 209 10.43 -16.96 2.02
CA GLY A 209 10.82 -15.56 2.01
C GLY A 209 11.32 -15.09 0.65
N GLY A 210 11.18 -13.79 0.35
CA GLY A 210 11.55 -13.22 -0.96
C GLY A 210 12.99 -13.51 -1.37
N GLY A 211 13.94 -13.47 -0.44
CA GLY A 211 15.36 -13.76 -0.71
C GLY A 211 15.65 -15.20 -1.13
N ASP A 212 14.75 -16.13 -0.84
CA ASP A 212 14.92 -17.56 -1.15
C ASP A 212 14.30 -17.96 -2.50
N ILE A 213 13.45 -17.09 -3.10
CA ILE A 213 12.67 -17.42 -4.30
C ILE A 213 13.59 -17.64 -5.52
N LEU A 214 14.46 -16.67 -5.82
CA LEU A 214 15.33 -16.77 -7.01
C LEU A 214 16.28 -17.98 -6.92
N PRO A 215 16.96 -18.25 -5.79
CA PRO A 215 17.76 -19.49 -5.63
C PRO A 215 16.92 -20.77 -5.80
N ALA A 216 15.66 -20.79 -5.33
CA ALA A 216 14.78 -21.94 -5.47
C ALA A 216 14.34 -22.17 -6.93
N LEU A 217 14.11 -21.09 -7.70
CA LEU A 217 13.86 -21.14 -9.14
C LEU A 217 15.09 -21.62 -9.92
N GLU A 218 16.27 -21.07 -9.63
CA GLU A 218 17.54 -21.44 -10.28
C GLU A 218 17.92 -22.92 -10.03
N SER A 219 17.64 -23.43 -8.83
CA SER A 219 17.89 -24.84 -8.48
C SER A 219 16.81 -25.80 -9.02
N GLY A 220 15.71 -25.28 -9.56
CA GLY A 220 14.56 -26.07 -9.95
C GLY A 220 13.82 -26.71 -8.76
N THR A 221 13.91 -26.14 -7.55
CA THR A 221 13.12 -26.56 -6.40
C THR A 221 11.67 -26.16 -6.56
N ILE A 222 11.43 -25.01 -7.20
CA ILE A 222 10.12 -24.51 -7.65
C ILE A 222 10.20 -24.19 -9.15
N ASP A 223 9.05 -24.17 -9.82
CA ASP A 223 8.94 -23.97 -11.29
C ASP A 223 8.18 -22.69 -11.62
N ALA A 224 7.50 -22.10 -10.63
CA ALA A 224 6.72 -20.90 -10.75
C ALA A 224 6.70 -20.15 -9.41
N ALA A 225 6.50 -18.83 -9.47
CA ALA A 225 6.48 -18.00 -8.27
C ALA A 225 5.65 -16.74 -8.49
N GLU A 226 5.01 -16.28 -7.43
CA GLU A 226 4.53 -14.90 -7.30
C GLU A 226 5.41 -14.14 -6.29
N TRP A 227 5.36 -12.80 -6.37
CA TRP A 227 5.90 -11.95 -5.32
C TRP A 227 5.03 -10.71 -5.11
N CYS A 228 4.84 -9.88 -6.15
CA CYS A 228 4.00 -8.68 -6.07
C CYS A 228 3.51 -8.24 -7.44
N CYS A 229 4.35 -7.49 -8.12
CA CYS A 229 3.96 -6.72 -9.29
C CYS A 229 5.23 -6.35 -10.11
N PRO A 230 5.10 -5.85 -11.36
CA PRO A 230 6.23 -5.76 -12.30
C PRO A 230 7.51 -5.14 -11.73
N LYS A 231 7.40 -4.04 -10.96
CA LYS A 231 8.59 -3.34 -10.45
C LYS A 231 9.34 -4.14 -9.38
N PRO A 232 8.74 -4.57 -8.25
CA PRO A 232 9.39 -5.43 -7.27
C PRO A 232 9.90 -6.74 -7.87
N ASP A 233 9.10 -7.41 -8.71
CA ASP A 233 9.46 -8.68 -9.32
C ASP A 233 10.72 -8.56 -10.20
N SER A 234 10.83 -7.45 -10.97
CA SER A 234 12.01 -7.17 -11.79
C SER A 234 13.29 -6.96 -10.96
N VAL A 235 13.15 -6.37 -9.78
CA VAL A 235 14.28 -6.17 -8.83
C VAL A 235 14.77 -7.51 -8.28
N PHE A 236 13.87 -8.46 -8.01
CA PHE A 236 14.23 -9.82 -7.60
C PHE A 236 14.86 -10.62 -8.76
N GLY A 237 14.64 -10.23 -10.01
CA GLY A 237 15.29 -10.84 -11.15
C GLY A 237 14.59 -12.07 -11.71
N PHE A 238 13.29 -12.25 -11.47
CA PHE A 238 12.52 -13.41 -11.93
C PHE A 238 12.56 -13.57 -13.46
N GLN A 239 12.58 -12.46 -14.21
CA GLN A 239 12.71 -12.43 -15.67
C GLN A 239 13.98 -13.09 -16.19
N LYS A 240 14.99 -13.31 -15.37
CA LYS A 240 16.22 -14.01 -15.75
C LYS A 240 16.03 -15.51 -15.89
N VAL A 241 15.04 -16.06 -15.16
CA VAL A 241 14.77 -17.51 -15.06
C VAL A 241 13.45 -17.87 -15.72
N LEU A 242 12.40 -17.03 -15.55
CA LEU A 242 11.04 -17.26 -16.02
C LEU A 242 10.65 -16.21 -17.06
N LYS A 243 9.80 -16.59 -18.03
CA LYS A 243 9.42 -15.68 -19.12
C LYS A 243 7.91 -15.47 -19.27
N HIS A 244 7.10 -16.34 -18.73
CA HIS A 244 5.64 -16.26 -18.83
C HIS A 244 5.07 -15.56 -17.60
N TYR A 245 4.44 -14.39 -17.79
CA TYR A 245 3.97 -13.54 -16.72
C TYR A 245 2.47 -13.28 -16.82
N TYR A 246 1.77 -13.41 -15.70
CA TYR A 246 0.31 -13.29 -15.56
C TYR A 246 -0.02 -12.20 -14.54
N LEU A 247 -0.65 -11.12 -14.97
CA LEU A 247 -0.94 -9.96 -14.11
C LEU A 247 -2.18 -10.12 -13.22
N GLN A 248 -3.12 -10.99 -13.61
CA GLN A 248 -4.41 -11.06 -12.93
C GLN A 248 -4.40 -12.14 -11.83
N GLY A 249 -3.95 -11.78 -10.62
CA GLY A 249 -4.04 -12.63 -9.43
C GLY A 249 -5.23 -12.24 -8.54
N LEU A 250 -5.74 -13.21 -7.75
CA LEU A 250 -6.78 -12.96 -6.73
C LEU A 250 -6.26 -13.09 -5.29
N HIS A 251 -5.07 -13.63 -5.10
CA HIS A 251 -4.54 -13.94 -3.78
C HIS A 251 -4.34 -12.69 -2.91
N GLN A 252 -3.86 -11.62 -3.51
CA GLN A 252 -3.58 -10.34 -2.87
C GLN A 252 -4.06 -9.17 -3.73
N VAL A 253 -5.35 -9.10 -4.02
CA VAL A 253 -5.97 -7.96 -4.73
C VAL A 253 -5.94 -6.69 -3.87
N VAL A 254 -5.88 -6.86 -2.56
CA VAL A 254 -5.69 -5.80 -1.56
C VAL A 254 -4.51 -6.19 -0.69
N VAL A 255 -3.52 -5.32 -0.60
CA VAL A 255 -2.42 -5.41 0.37
C VAL A 255 -2.15 -4.00 0.89
N ASN A 256 -1.97 -3.86 2.20
CA ASN A 256 -1.68 -2.56 2.80
C ASN A 256 -0.45 -2.65 3.69
N ALA A 257 0.52 -1.76 3.47
CA ALA A 257 1.61 -1.54 4.39
C ALA A 257 1.25 -0.39 5.33
N ASP A 258 1.50 -0.62 6.61
CA ASP A 258 1.04 0.21 7.71
C ASP A 258 2.22 0.68 8.56
N MET A 259 2.07 1.87 9.16
CA MET A 259 2.93 2.32 10.24
C MET A 259 2.22 2.07 11.58
N TYR A 260 2.98 1.64 12.56
CA TYR A 260 2.56 1.41 13.93
C TYR A 260 3.34 2.33 14.85
N LEU A 261 2.68 3.06 15.72
CA LEU A 261 3.31 3.78 16.82
C LEU A 261 3.01 3.09 18.15
N ASN A 262 3.98 3.10 19.06
CA ASN A 262 3.70 2.74 20.46
C ASN A 262 2.59 3.65 21.01
N GLY A 263 1.63 3.08 21.75
CA GLY A 263 0.47 3.82 22.26
C GLY A 263 0.85 4.98 23.18
N ASP A 264 1.84 4.79 24.06
CA ASP A 264 2.29 5.87 24.97
C ASP A 264 3.00 6.98 24.20
N VAL A 265 3.74 6.63 23.13
CA VAL A 265 4.34 7.61 22.22
C VAL A 265 3.24 8.42 21.55
N TRP A 266 2.20 7.75 21.00
CA TRP A 266 1.05 8.42 20.39
C TRP A 266 0.34 9.38 21.36
N GLU A 267 0.06 8.94 22.57
CA GLU A 267 -0.60 9.75 23.60
C GLU A 267 0.27 10.95 24.07
N SER A 268 1.60 10.84 23.96
CA SER A 268 2.52 11.93 24.29
C SER A 268 2.61 13.03 23.24
N LEU A 269 2.02 12.83 22.04
CA LEU A 269 2.01 13.80 20.95
C LEU A 269 0.92 14.87 21.21
N THR A 270 1.21 16.08 20.76
CA THR A 270 0.20 17.15 20.79
C THR A 270 -0.94 16.85 19.81
N PRO A 271 -2.15 17.38 20.03
CA PRO A 271 -3.26 17.21 19.08
C PRO A 271 -2.93 17.66 17.64
N ARG A 272 -2.02 18.63 17.49
CA ARG A 272 -1.54 19.09 16.17
C ARG A 272 -0.65 18.03 15.51
N GLU A 273 0.26 17.41 16.24
CA GLU A 273 1.14 16.36 15.75
C GLU A 273 0.36 15.10 15.40
N GLN A 274 -0.57 14.70 16.26
CA GLN A 274 -1.48 13.59 15.97
C GLN A 274 -2.26 13.85 14.69
N LYS A 275 -2.83 15.06 14.54
CA LYS A 275 -3.57 15.41 13.31
C LYS A 275 -2.69 15.48 12.07
N ALA A 276 -1.44 15.92 12.20
CA ALA A 276 -0.49 15.92 11.09
C ALA A 276 -0.19 14.50 10.60
N ILE A 277 0.02 13.54 11.50
CA ILE A 277 0.21 12.12 11.16
C ILE A 277 -1.03 11.57 10.42
N GLU A 278 -2.23 11.80 10.93
CA GLU A 278 -3.47 11.35 10.28
C GLU A 278 -3.65 11.92 8.87
N VAL A 279 -3.37 13.22 8.70
CA VAL A 279 -3.48 13.88 7.38
C VAL A 279 -2.43 13.35 6.41
N ALA A 280 -1.17 13.22 6.86
CA ALA A 280 -0.09 12.67 6.05
C ALA A 280 -0.38 11.19 5.67
N ALA A 281 -0.92 10.38 6.59
CA ALA A 281 -1.32 9.00 6.31
C ALA A 281 -2.37 8.93 5.21
N ASN A 282 -3.42 9.75 5.28
CA ASN A 282 -4.43 9.80 4.22
C ASN A 282 -3.86 10.28 2.87
N ALA A 283 -2.92 11.23 2.88
CA ALA A 283 -2.23 11.66 1.66
C ALA A 283 -1.35 10.55 1.07
N SER A 284 -0.68 9.79 1.94
CA SER A 284 0.18 8.66 1.55
C SER A 284 -0.57 7.59 0.76
N LEU A 285 -1.84 7.31 1.08
CA LEU A 285 -2.67 6.33 0.35
C LEU A 285 -2.75 6.65 -1.15
N SER A 286 -3.04 7.90 -1.50
CA SER A 286 -3.15 8.32 -2.92
C SER A 286 -1.79 8.44 -3.60
N LYS A 287 -0.76 8.93 -2.88
CA LYS A 287 0.61 9.00 -3.38
C LYS A 287 1.15 7.60 -3.71
N ALA A 288 0.98 6.63 -2.82
CA ALA A 288 1.43 5.26 -3.01
C ALA A 288 0.77 4.60 -4.23
N MET A 289 -0.55 4.71 -4.38
CA MET A 289 -1.25 4.18 -5.56
C MET A 289 -0.76 4.82 -6.85
N SER A 290 -0.59 6.16 -6.86
CA SER A 290 -0.11 6.88 -8.05
C SER A 290 1.32 6.51 -8.43
N TYR A 291 2.21 6.40 -7.45
CA TYR A 291 3.60 5.96 -7.64
C TYR A 291 3.66 4.55 -8.25
N ARG A 292 2.86 3.61 -7.71
CA ARG A 292 2.86 2.23 -8.18
C ARG A 292 2.35 2.07 -9.61
N ILE A 293 1.36 2.85 -10.01
CA ILE A 293 0.86 2.79 -11.40
C ILE A 293 1.98 3.13 -12.39
N ILE A 294 2.70 4.22 -12.17
CA ILE A 294 3.75 4.63 -13.12
C ILE A 294 4.99 3.73 -13.06
N GLU A 295 5.43 3.33 -11.87
CA GLU A 295 6.64 2.51 -11.74
C GLU A 295 6.41 1.06 -12.21
N ASN A 296 5.26 0.47 -11.92
CA ASN A 296 4.91 -0.84 -12.48
C ASN A 296 4.72 -0.77 -14.00
N GLY A 297 4.13 0.30 -14.52
CA GLY A 297 3.99 0.50 -15.97
C GLY A 297 5.34 0.59 -16.69
N LYS A 298 6.30 1.34 -16.13
CA LYS A 298 7.68 1.41 -16.65
C LYS A 298 8.38 0.05 -16.62
N ALA A 299 8.29 -0.64 -15.47
CA ALA A 299 8.92 -1.95 -15.30
C ALA A 299 8.30 -2.99 -16.22
N LEU A 300 6.98 -3.03 -16.36
CA LEU A 300 6.29 -3.94 -17.27
C LEU A 300 6.74 -3.73 -18.71
N LYS A 301 6.82 -2.46 -19.14
CA LYS A 301 7.31 -2.11 -20.48
C LYS A 301 8.74 -2.59 -20.71
N ASP A 302 9.63 -2.39 -19.74
CA ASP A 302 11.02 -2.85 -19.81
C ASP A 302 11.12 -4.37 -19.87
N LEU A 303 10.36 -5.08 -19.04
CA LEU A 303 10.28 -6.54 -19.01
C LEU A 303 9.87 -7.11 -20.39
N VAL A 304 8.87 -6.50 -21.03
CA VAL A 304 8.40 -6.96 -22.36
C VAL A 304 9.37 -6.56 -23.45
N ASP A 305 9.79 -5.30 -23.53
CA ASP A 305 10.57 -4.77 -24.64
C ASP A 305 12.03 -5.25 -24.64
N ASN A 306 12.63 -5.42 -23.45
CA ASN A 306 14.07 -5.63 -23.32
C ASN A 306 14.44 -6.98 -22.72
N GLU A 307 13.58 -7.56 -21.86
CA GLU A 307 13.89 -8.80 -21.14
C GLU A 307 13.21 -10.04 -21.76
N GLY A 308 12.40 -9.87 -22.81
CA GLY A 308 11.73 -10.95 -23.54
C GLY A 308 10.65 -11.66 -22.71
N VAL A 309 10.01 -10.94 -21.80
CA VAL A 309 8.86 -11.44 -21.01
C VAL A 309 7.62 -11.46 -21.89
N ILE A 310 6.86 -12.54 -21.78
CA ILE A 310 5.61 -12.76 -22.52
C ILE A 310 4.46 -12.62 -21.52
N LEU A 311 3.58 -11.65 -21.78
CA LEU A 311 2.36 -11.46 -21.00
C LEU A 311 1.27 -12.41 -21.45
N HIS A 312 0.55 -12.94 -20.49
CA HIS A 312 -0.61 -13.81 -20.71
C HIS A 312 -1.82 -13.35 -19.91
N ASP A 313 -3.00 -13.67 -20.40
CA ASP A 313 -4.21 -13.62 -19.60
C ASP A 313 -4.27 -14.85 -18.68
N THR A 314 -4.68 -14.62 -17.44
CA THR A 314 -4.89 -15.70 -16.48
C THR A 314 -6.02 -16.61 -16.93
N PRO A 315 -5.87 -17.95 -16.86
CA PRO A 315 -6.93 -18.88 -17.24
C PRO A 315 -8.25 -18.59 -16.58
N ALA A 316 -9.34 -18.56 -17.32
CA ALA A 316 -10.65 -18.15 -16.85
C ALA A 316 -11.21 -19.03 -15.71
N ASP A 317 -10.82 -20.29 -15.65
CA ASP A 317 -11.22 -21.25 -14.60
C ASP A 317 -10.48 -21.05 -13.27
N TYR A 318 -9.38 -20.30 -13.26
CA TYR A 318 -8.70 -19.88 -12.03
C TYR A 318 -9.60 -19.05 -11.12
N PHE A 319 -10.31 -18.06 -11.67
CA PHE A 319 -11.07 -17.11 -10.87
C PHE A 319 -12.15 -17.75 -9.99
N PRO A 320 -13.07 -18.58 -10.53
CA PRO A 320 -14.06 -19.25 -9.68
C PRO A 320 -13.44 -20.27 -8.74
N ALA A 321 -12.39 -20.97 -9.15
CA ALA A 321 -11.72 -21.96 -8.31
C ALA A 321 -11.11 -21.29 -7.07
N TYR A 322 -10.30 -20.26 -7.28
CA TYR A 322 -9.64 -19.52 -6.19
C TYR A 322 -10.65 -18.80 -5.28
N MET A 323 -11.64 -18.12 -5.87
CA MET A 323 -12.69 -17.41 -5.12
C MET A 323 -13.48 -18.34 -4.19
N ASN A 324 -13.87 -19.53 -4.66
CA ASN A 324 -14.63 -20.49 -3.86
C ASN A 324 -13.79 -21.03 -2.69
N ALA A 325 -12.52 -21.38 -2.93
CA ALA A 325 -11.63 -21.86 -1.88
C ALA A 325 -11.33 -20.74 -0.85
N ALA A 326 -11.09 -19.51 -1.32
CA ALA A 326 -10.89 -18.35 -0.43
C ALA A 326 -12.10 -18.13 0.50
N ARG A 327 -13.33 -18.21 -0.02
CA ARG A 327 -14.54 -18.09 0.80
C ARG A 327 -14.64 -19.20 1.83
N ALA A 328 -14.35 -20.43 1.47
CA ALA A 328 -14.36 -21.54 2.41
C ALA A 328 -13.35 -21.35 3.57
N SER A 329 -12.14 -20.86 3.25
CA SER A 329 -11.14 -20.49 4.26
C SER A 329 -11.61 -19.36 5.17
N LEU A 330 -12.26 -18.33 4.61
CA LEU A 330 -12.79 -17.20 5.39
C LEU A 330 -13.94 -17.65 6.31
N GLU A 331 -14.83 -18.54 5.83
CA GLU A 331 -15.90 -19.15 6.64
C GLU A 331 -15.32 -19.92 7.82
N THR A 332 -14.33 -20.78 7.59
CA THR A 332 -13.66 -21.54 8.65
C THR A 332 -13.04 -20.62 9.70
N ASN A 333 -12.31 -19.57 9.30
CA ASN A 333 -11.73 -18.65 10.25
C ASN A 333 -12.78 -17.86 11.04
N ALA A 334 -13.92 -17.54 10.42
CA ALA A 334 -15.02 -16.85 11.08
C ALA A 334 -15.74 -17.76 12.10
N GLU A 335 -15.82 -19.07 11.86
CA GLU A 335 -16.35 -20.03 12.83
C GLU A 335 -15.41 -20.21 14.05
N GLU A 336 -14.11 -20.06 13.86
CA GLU A 336 -13.09 -20.26 14.89
C GLU A 336 -12.80 -19.00 15.73
N ASN A 337 -13.07 -17.79 15.21
CA ASN A 337 -12.72 -16.52 15.86
C ASN A 337 -13.83 -15.47 15.71
N GLU A 338 -14.39 -15.04 16.85
CA GLU A 338 -15.52 -14.10 16.91
C GLU A 338 -15.18 -12.73 16.32
N PHE A 339 -14.01 -12.16 16.62
CA PHE A 339 -13.60 -10.86 16.07
C PHE A 339 -13.29 -10.95 14.57
N PHE A 340 -12.72 -12.07 14.10
CA PHE A 340 -12.58 -12.31 12.65
C PHE A 340 -13.94 -12.31 11.96
N ALA A 341 -14.94 -12.99 12.56
CA ALA A 341 -16.30 -13.03 12.04
C ALA A 341 -16.93 -11.64 11.98
N GLU A 342 -16.73 -10.82 13.02
CA GLU A 342 -17.22 -9.43 13.08
C GLU A 342 -16.64 -8.57 11.96
N VAL A 343 -15.31 -8.57 11.80
CA VAL A 343 -14.61 -7.82 10.75
C VAL A 343 -15.07 -8.28 9.37
N TRP A 344 -15.12 -9.60 9.14
CA TRP A 344 -15.56 -10.14 7.85
C TRP A 344 -17.02 -9.85 7.56
N GLN A 345 -17.91 -9.87 8.57
CA GLN A 345 -19.30 -9.48 8.38
C GLN A 345 -19.43 -8.01 7.98
N SER A 346 -18.67 -7.11 8.62
CA SER A 346 -18.61 -5.70 8.24
C SER A 346 -18.17 -5.50 6.78
N GLN A 347 -17.16 -6.27 6.32
CA GLN A 347 -16.73 -6.25 4.92
C GLN A 347 -17.82 -6.77 3.97
N LYS A 348 -18.55 -7.82 4.34
CA LYS A 348 -19.69 -8.35 3.56
C LYS A 348 -20.81 -7.32 3.43
N ASP A 349 -21.24 -6.73 4.55
CA ASP A 349 -22.31 -5.73 4.58
C ASP A 349 -21.96 -4.49 3.72
N PHE A 350 -20.71 -4.03 3.80
CA PHE A 350 -20.22 -2.96 2.92
C PHE A 350 -20.22 -3.39 1.46
N ALA A 351 -19.76 -4.61 1.15
CA ALA A 351 -19.67 -5.10 -0.21
C ALA A 351 -21.03 -5.22 -0.89
N GLU A 352 -22.07 -5.64 -0.17
CA GLU A 352 -23.45 -5.68 -0.71
C GLU A 352 -23.92 -4.33 -1.25
N ILE A 353 -23.47 -3.23 -0.63
CA ILE A 353 -23.85 -1.87 -1.02
C ILE A 353 -22.90 -1.31 -2.11
N ALA A 354 -21.60 -1.44 -1.90
CA ALA A 354 -20.61 -0.70 -2.68
C ALA A 354 -20.12 -1.44 -3.94
N VAL A 355 -19.94 -2.76 -3.86
CA VAL A 355 -19.30 -3.54 -4.93
C VAL A 355 -20.15 -3.57 -6.21
N PRO A 356 -21.49 -3.72 -6.20
CA PRO A 356 -22.29 -3.69 -7.44
C PRO A 356 -22.15 -2.39 -8.24
N PHE A 357 -22.13 -1.24 -7.54
CA PHE A 357 -21.87 0.05 -8.19
C PHE A 357 -20.43 0.13 -8.71
N TRP A 358 -19.47 -0.20 -7.86
CA TRP A 358 -18.05 -0.03 -8.17
C TRP A 358 -17.58 -0.94 -9.30
N ALA A 359 -18.01 -2.20 -9.31
CA ALA A 359 -17.69 -3.14 -10.39
C ALA A 359 -18.22 -2.66 -11.76
N GLY A 360 -19.43 -2.06 -11.78
CA GLY A 360 -19.96 -1.43 -13.00
C GLY A 360 -19.09 -0.27 -13.48
N ALA A 361 -18.63 0.59 -12.58
CA ALA A 361 -17.74 1.71 -12.91
C ALA A 361 -16.36 1.21 -13.41
N GLN A 362 -15.80 0.19 -12.78
CA GLN A 362 -14.52 -0.43 -13.18
C GLN A 362 -14.57 -1.06 -14.57
N THR A 363 -15.71 -1.61 -14.98
CA THR A 363 -15.90 -2.13 -16.35
C THR A 363 -15.64 -1.04 -17.40
N SER A 364 -16.14 0.19 -17.17
CA SER A 364 -15.88 1.31 -18.06
C SER A 364 -14.41 1.70 -18.12
N ASN A 365 -13.72 1.71 -16.97
CA ASN A 365 -12.29 2.00 -16.89
C ASN A 365 -11.45 0.94 -17.64
N ALA A 366 -11.78 -0.34 -17.47
CA ALA A 366 -11.11 -1.43 -18.18
C ALA A 366 -11.28 -1.31 -19.70
N GLN A 367 -12.48 -1.01 -20.17
CA GLN A 367 -12.76 -0.79 -21.61
C GLN A 367 -12.02 0.42 -22.16
N LEU A 368 -11.91 1.52 -21.39
CA LEU A 368 -11.14 2.70 -21.79
C LEU A 368 -9.64 2.36 -21.96
N GLY A 369 -9.07 1.65 -20.98
CA GLY A 369 -7.68 1.21 -21.05
C GLY A 369 -7.41 0.26 -22.23
N LYS A 370 -8.30 -0.70 -22.46
CA LYS A 370 -8.20 -1.62 -23.60
C LYS A 370 -8.27 -0.89 -24.94
N ALA A 371 -9.22 0.03 -25.11
CA ALA A 371 -9.35 0.79 -26.35
C ALA A 371 -8.10 1.62 -26.69
N PHE A 372 -7.38 2.10 -25.65
CA PHE A 372 -6.11 2.76 -25.86
C PHE A 372 -5.01 1.75 -26.24
N ALA A 373 -4.89 0.63 -25.52
CA ALA A 373 -3.90 -0.40 -25.80
C ALA A 373 -4.03 -0.93 -27.25
N ASP A 374 -5.25 -1.24 -27.69
CA ASP A 374 -5.54 -1.69 -29.06
C ASP A 374 -5.15 -0.64 -30.14
N SER A 375 -5.00 0.65 -29.75
CA SER A 375 -4.56 1.72 -30.68
C SER A 375 -3.04 1.82 -30.83
N LEU A 376 -2.27 1.11 -30.02
CA LEU A 376 -0.80 1.10 -30.06
C LEU A 376 -0.25 -0.06 -30.93
N GLU A 377 -1.09 -1.05 -31.25
CA GLU A 377 -0.79 -2.15 -32.17
C GLU A 377 -0.98 -1.70 -33.63
#